data_949dc7cac59ac2f9fc1d8924de9c62b4
#
_entry.id   949dc7cac59ac2f9fc1d8924de9c62b4
#
_cell.length_a   1.000
_cell.length_b   1.000
_cell.length_c   1.000
_cell.angle_alpha   90.00
_cell.angle_beta   90.00
_cell.angle_gamma   90.00
#
_symmetry.space_group_name_H-M   'P 1'
#
loop_
_entity.id
_entity.type
_entity.pdbx_description
1 polymer ?
#
loop_
_entity_poly.entity_id
_entity_poly.type
_entity_poly.pdbx_seq_one_letter_code
_entity_poly.pdbx_strand_id
1 'polypeptide(L)' 'MRIETAIKHLESDADFLGMEFFDFIAFVKENPMAQTRKTIEAYAIFAIESKRAWDKVA' A
#
# COMPACT_ATOMS: atom_id res chain seq x y z
N MET A 1 -5.32 6.05 -10.28
CA MET A 1 -5.97 5.47 -9.09
C MET A 1 -5.98 6.49 -7.96
N ARG A 2 -7.12 6.66 -7.29
CA ARG A 2 -7.23 7.56 -6.13
C ARG A 2 -6.71 6.86 -4.89
N ILE A 3 -6.34 7.67 -3.87
CA ILE A 3 -5.82 7.11 -2.62
C ILE A 3 -6.83 6.17 -1.94
N GLU A 4 -8.12 6.49 -1.94
CA GLU A 4 -9.13 5.63 -1.34
C GLU A 4 -9.19 4.28 -2.05
N THR A 5 -9.11 4.29 -3.38
CA THR A 5 -9.10 3.06 -4.17
C THR A 5 -7.83 2.25 -3.90
N ALA A 6 -6.69 2.94 -3.80
CA ALA A 6 -5.41 2.29 -3.50
C ALA A 6 -5.45 1.60 -2.14
N ILE A 7 -5.98 2.29 -1.12
CA ILE A 7 -6.10 1.72 0.22
C ILE A 7 -7.01 0.50 0.21
N LYS A 8 -8.16 0.59 -0.46
CA LYS A 8 -9.08 -0.54 -0.56
C LYS A 8 -8.43 -1.75 -1.24
N HIS A 9 -7.68 -1.49 -2.29
CA HIS A 9 -6.98 -2.56 -3.00
C HIS A 9 -5.96 -3.24 -2.08
N LEU A 10 -5.18 -2.46 -1.35
CA LEU A 10 -4.18 -2.99 -0.42
C LEU A 10 -4.82 -3.75 0.73
N GLU A 11 -5.94 -3.23 1.27
CA GLU A 11 -6.68 -3.93 2.33
C GLU A 11 -7.23 -5.27 1.83
N SER A 12 -7.75 -5.29 0.62
CA SER A 12 -8.27 -6.51 0.01
C SER A 12 -7.17 -7.56 -0.17
N ASP A 13 -6.01 -7.13 -0.64
CA ASP A 13 -4.86 -8.02 -0.81
C ASP A 13 -4.36 -8.55 0.54
N ALA A 14 -4.31 -7.69 1.55
CA ALA A 14 -3.91 -8.10 2.89
C ALA A 14 -4.86 -9.15 3.46
N ASP A 15 -6.17 -8.92 3.31
CA ASP A 15 -7.19 -9.87 3.76
C ASP A 15 -7.06 -11.21 3.04
N PHE A 16 -6.82 -11.17 1.74
CA PHE A 16 -6.65 -12.38 0.94
C PHE A 16 -5.47 -13.22 1.47
N LEU A 17 -4.40 -12.58 1.88
CA LEU A 17 -3.21 -13.24 2.42
C LEU A 17 -3.29 -13.51 3.92
N GLY A 18 -4.35 -13.06 4.59
CA GLY A 18 -4.50 -13.24 6.02
C GLY A 18 -3.52 -12.40 6.83
N MET A 19 -3.09 -11.27 6.29
CA MET A 19 -2.12 -10.36 6.93
C MET A 19 -2.82 -9.09 7.42
N GLU A 20 -2.28 -8.50 8.48
CA GLU A 20 -2.69 -7.16 8.88
C GLU A 20 -2.18 -6.15 7.85
N PHE A 21 -2.88 -5.01 7.75
CA PHE A 21 -2.60 -4.03 6.70
C PHE A 21 -1.14 -3.57 6.69
N PHE A 22 -0.63 -3.15 7.86
CA PHE A 22 0.76 -2.65 7.91
C PHE A 22 1.79 -3.75 7.71
N ASP A 23 1.49 -4.97 8.10
CA ASP A 23 2.35 -6.12 7.80
C ASP A 23 2.41 -6.37 6.30
N PHE A 24 1.27 -6.26 5.63
CA PHE A 24 1.22 -6.40 4.18
C PHE A 24 2.01 -5.28 3.48
N ILE A 25 1.90 -4.04 3.97
CA ILE A 25 2.65 -2.90 3.43
C ILE A 25 4.15 -3.17 3.52
N ALA A 26 4.63 -3.64 4.66
CA ALA A 26 6.04 -4.00 4.84
C ALA A 26 6.46 -5.13 3.89
N PHE A 27 5.59 -6.12 3.72
CA PHE A 27 5.84 -7.24 2.81
C PHE A 27 5.99 -6.76 1.37
N VAL A 28 5.12 -5.86 0.90
CA VAL A 28 5.18 -5.29 -0.44
C VAL A 28 6.48 -4.52 -0.62
N LYS A 29 6.85 -3.72 0.36
CA LYS A 29 8.08 -2.92 0.32
C LYS A 29 9.32 -3.81 0.18
N GLU A 30 9.35 -4.91 0.91
CA GLU A 30 10.50 -5.82 0.92
C GLU A 30 10.53 -6.77 -0.28
N ASN A 31 9.36 -7.05 -0.87
CA ASN A 31 9.24 -8.03 -1.96
C ASN A 31 8.48 -7.47 -3.15
N PRO A 32 8.95 -6.37 -3.77
CA PRO A 32 8.21 -5.76 -4.87
C PRO A 32 8.09 -6.68 -6.09
N MET A 33 9.08 -7.51 -6.33
CA MET A 33 9.08 -8.40 -7.49
C MET A 33 8.03 -9.51 -7.39
N ALA A 34 7.52 -9.77 -6.17
CA ALA A 34 6.50 -10.79 -5.95
C ALA A 34 5.08 -10.24 -6.08
N GLN A 35 4.93 -8.93 -6.34
CA GLN A 35 3.63 -8.29 -6.37
C GLN A 35 3.13 -8.08 -7.78
N THR A 36 1.79 -7.95 -7.93
CA THR A 36 1.21 -7.59 -9.21
C THR A 36 1.45 -6.11 -9.49
N ARG A 37 1.30 -5.72 -10.77
CA ARG A 37 1.43 -4.31 -11.16
C ARG A 37 0.45 -3.43 -10.40
N LYS A 38 -0.80 -3.88 -10.22
CA LYS A 38 -1.82 -3.10 -9.48
C LYS A 38 -1.45 -2.90 -8.02
N THR A 39 -0.90 -3.92 -7.38
CA THR A 39 -0.46 -3.82 -6.00
C THR A 39 0.68 -2.82 -5.85
N ILE A 40 1.64 -2.86 -6.77
CA ILE A 40 2.75 -1.90 -6.77
C ILE A 40 2.24 -0.47 -6.98
N GLU A 41 1.32 -0.28 -7.93
CA GLU A 41 0.72 1.03 -8.18
C GLU A 41 0.00 1.55 -6.93
N ALA A 42 -0.82 0.70 -6.31
CA ALA A 42 -1.54 1.09 -5.09
C ALA A 42 -0.58 1.42 -3.95
N TYR A 43 0.47 0.63 -3.79
CA TYR A 43 1.50 0.89 -2.78
C TYR A 43 2.20 2.23 -3.02
N ALA A 44 2.54 2.53 -4.27
CA ALA A 44 3.22 3.79 -4.60
C ALA A 44 2.34 4.99 -4.26
N ILE A 45 1.04 4.93 -4.58
CA ILE A 45 0.10 6.00 -4.26
C ILE A 45 -0.04 6.16 -2.75
N PHE A 46 -0.18 5.06 -2.03
CA PHE A 46 -0.28 5.06 -0.58
C PHE A 46 0.97 5.67 0.06
N ALA A 47 2.15 5.29 -0.40
CA ALA A 47 3.41 5.77 0.15
C ALA A 47 3.59 7.28 -0.08
N ILE A 48 3.25 7.76 -1.29
CA ILE A 48 3.37 9.18 -1.62
C ILE A 48 2.42 10.01 -0.75
N GLU A 49 1.16 9.59 -0.65
CA GLU A 49 0.17 10.33 0.14
C GLU A 49 0.48 10.30 1.63
N SER A 50 0.99 9.18 2.13
CA SER A 50 1.40 9.08 3.54
C SER A 50 2.55 10.02 3.84
N LYS A 51 3.51 10.11 2.94
CA LYS A 51 4.64 11.05 3.09
C LYS A 51 4.16 12.49 3.09
N ARG A 52 3.25 12.84 2.19
CA ARG A 52 2.69 14.19 2.14
C ARG A 52 1.98 14.57 3.43
N ALA A 53 1.17 13.65 3.96
CA ALA A 53 0.46 13.89 5.20
C ALA A 53 1.43 14.08 6.37
N TRP A 54 2.50 13.28 6.40
CA TRP A 54 3.54 13.35 7.42
C TRP A 54 4.29 14.68 7.34
N ASP A 55 4.65 15.11 6.13
CA ASP A 55 5.36 16.37 5.90
C ASP A 55 4.52 17.58 6.31
N LYS A 56 3.18 17.51 6.16
CA LYS A 56 2.28 18.59 6.57
C LYS A 56 2.19 18.72 8.09
N VAL A 57 2.34 17.62 8.81
CA VAL A 57 2.27 17.60 10.27
C VAL A 57 3.58 18.06 10.91
N ALA A 58 4.67 17.78 10.23
CA ALA A 58 5.99 18.17 10.69
C ALA A 58 6.26 19.64 10.40
#